data_3ea8446bed762bf0091b5ff844ca9eab
#
_entry.id   3ea8446bed762bf0091b5ff844ca9eab
#
_cell.length_a   1.000
_cell.length_b   1.000
_cell.length_c   1.000
_cell.angle_alpha   90.00
_cell.angle_beta   90.00
_cell.angle_gamma   90.00
#
_symmetry.space_group_name_H-M   'P 1'
#
loop_
_entity.id
_entity.type
_entity.pdbx_description
1 polymer ?
#
loop_
_entity_poly.entity_id
_entity_poly.type
_entity_poly.pdbx_seq_one_letter_code
_entity_poly.pdbx_strand_id
1 'polypeptide(L)'
;MSDELQLSKSLIDNVANVVISADSRAKDPFIASQYLSAVIGYMVGTASIPDQEKKEIVDELCSFMHHVFQDVSRPQQSVPVAPPGQAFGIWKPGDN
;
A
#
# COMPACT_ATOMS: atom_id res chain seq x y z
N MET A 1 17.48 -13.19 1.19
CA MET A 1 16.51 -12.35 1.58
C MET A 1 15.71 -11.81 0.47
N SER A 2 14.53 -11.84 0.64
CA SER A 2 13.65 -11.49 -0.43
C SER A 2 13.28 -10.05 -0.40
N ASP A 3 13.14 -9.45 -1.54
CA ASP A 3 12.67 -8.09 -1.60
C ASP A 3 11.19 -8.05 -1.83
N GLU A 4 10.53 -9.16 -1.78
CA GLU A 4 9.12 -9.18 -2.01
C GLU A 4 8.37 -8.64 -0.83
N LEU A 5 7.37 -7.83 -1.11
CA LEU A 5 6.47 -7.39 -0.08
C LEU A 5 5.29 -8.34 -0.06
N GLN A 6 5.01 -8.88 1.09
CA GLN A 6 3.92 -9.82 1.18
C GLN A 6 2.78 -9.20 1.92
N LEU A 7 1.65 -9.07 1.25
CA LEU A 7 0.48 -8.46 1.83
C LEU A 7 -0.49 -9.59 2.15
N SER A 8 -0.63 -9.89 3.40
CA SER A 8 -1.54 -10.93 3.81
C SER A 8 -2.83 -10.34 4.31
N LYS A 9 -3.88 -11.14 4.33
CA LYS A 9 -5.13 -10.67 4.86
C LYS A 9 -4.98 -10.34 6.33
N SER A 10 -4.17 -11.08 7.02
CA SER A 10 -3.95 -10.83 8.44
C SER A 10 -3.33 -9.46 8.66
N LEU A 11 -2.36 -9.08 7.85
CA LEU A 11 -1.75 -7.78 7.96
C LEU A 11 -2.78 -6.69 7.65
N ILE A 12 -3.56 -6.89 6.61
CA ILE A 12 -4.56 -5.90 6.23
C ILE A 12 -5.55 -5.72 7.37
N ASP A 13 -6.03 -6.81 7.94
CA ASP A 13 -7.01 -6.72 9.01
C ASP A 13 -6.42 -6.06 10.25
N ASN A 14 -5.18 -6.37 10.56
CA ASN A 14 -4.55 -5.79 11.74
C ASN A 14 -4.37 -4.30 11.58
N VAL A 15 -3.94 -3.86 10.41
CA VAL A 15 -3.77 -2.44 10.17
C VAL A 15 -5.11 -1.72 10.22
N ALA A 16 -6.13 -2.31 9.61
CA ALA A 16 -7.44 -1.70 9.63
C ALA A 16 -7.95 -1.57 11.07
N ASN A 17 -7.73 -2.59 11.87
CA ASN A 17 -8.20 -2.55 13.25
C ASN A 17 -7.50 -1.48 14.06
N VAL A 18 -6.24 -1.24 13.82
CA VAL A 18 -5.53 -0.18 14.51
C VAL A 18 -6.15 1.17 14.19
N VAL A 19 -6.44 1.40 12.91
CA VAL A 19 -7.00 2.68 12.51
C VAL A 19 -8.41 2.84 13.05
N ILE A 20 -9.21 1.77 13.00
CA ILE A 20 -10.57 1.82 13.51
C ILE A 20 -10.58 2.07 15.02
N SER A 21 -9.60 1.52 15.72
CA SER A 21 -9.51 1.76 17.15
C SER A 21 -9.22 3.21 17.46
N ALA A 22 -8.49 3.86 16.58
CA ALA A 22 -8.19 5.27 16.77
C ALA A 22 -9.40 6.14 16.40
N ASP A 23 -10.17 5.72 15.40
CA ASP A 23 -11.30 6.50 14.94
C ASP A 23 -12.29 5.53 14.33
N SER A 24 -13.42 5.35 15.00
CA SER A 24 -14.39 4.35 14.54
C SER A 24 -14.98 4.67 13.17
N ARG A 25 -14.86 5.89 12.70
CA ARG A 25 -15.32 6.22 11.36
C ARG A 25 -14.47 5.51 10.31
N ALA A 26 -13.30 5.01 10.70
CA ALA A 26 -12.43 4.32 9.76
C ALA A 26 -12.94 2.96 9.36
N LYS A 27 -14.11 2.57 9.84
CA LYS A 27 -14.77 1.41 9.26
C LYS A 27 -15.12 1.69 7.82
N ASP A 28 -15.25 2.97 7.46
CA ASP A 28 -15.41 3.35 6.07
C ASP A 28 -14.04 3.27 5.43
N PRO A 29 -13.88 2.48 4.38
CA PRO A 29 -12.56 2.30 3.76
C PRO A 29 -11.94 3.60 3.28
N PHE A 30 -12.75 4.55 2.86
CA PHE A 30 -12.20 5.80 2.38
C PHE A 30 -11.54 6.55 3.53
N ILE A 31 -12.18 6.57 4.68
CA ILE A 31 -11.61 7.26 5.84
C ILE A 31 -10.37 6.54 6.33
N ALA A 32 -10.41 5.22 6.36
CA ALA A 32 -9.22 4.47 6.74
C ALA A 32 -8.06 4.78 5.80
N SER A 33 -8.35 4.87 4.51
CA SER A 33 -7.31 5.16 3.53
C SER A 33 -6.73 6.55 3.71
N GLN A 34 -7.55 7.50 4.13
CA GLN A 34 -7.05 8.84 4.40
C GLN A 34 -6.05 8.82 5.55
N TYR A 35 -6.37 8.09 6.61
CA TYR A 35 -5.43 7.96 7.72
C TYR A 35 -4.13 7.31 7.27
N LEU A 36 -4.24 6.26 6.49
CA LEU A 36 -3.04 5.55 6.05
C LEU A 36 -2.19 6.43 5.14
N SER A 37 -2.84 7.20 4.28
CA SER A 37 -2.12 8.12 3.41
C SER A 37 -1.38 9.17 4.22
N ALA A 38 -2.01 9.66 5.27
CA ALA A 38 -1.38 10.66 6.12
C ALA A 38 -0.17 10.06 6.84
N VAL A 39 -0.29 8.81 7.28
CA VAL A 39 0.82 8.15 7.93
C VAL A 39 1.98 7.99 6.96
N ILE A 40 1.68 7.60 5.74
CA ILE A 40 2.73 7.44 4.74
C ILE A 40 3.43 8.77 4.49
N GLY A 41 2.64 9.82 4.33
CA GLY A 41 3.22 11.15 4.10
C GLY A 41 4.12 11.57 5.25
N TYR A 42 3.68 11.28 6.46
CA TYR A 42 4.47 11.62 7.63
C TYR A 42 5.78 10.84 7.65
N MET A 43 5.71 9.56 7.36
CA MET A 43 6.90 8.73 7.39
C MET A 43 7.91 9.17 6.36
N VAL A 44 7.44 9.46 5.15
CA VAL A 44 8.35 9.91 4.11
C VAL A 44 8.86 11.31 4.42
N GLY A 45 7.98 12.16 4.91
CA GLY A 45 8.35 13.55 5.18
C GLY A 45 9.39 13.69 6.27
N THR A 46 9.38 12.77 7.24
CA THR A 46 10.33 12.86 8.33
C THR A 46 11.56 11.99 8.10
N ALA A 47 11.65 11.34 6.98
CA ALA A 47 12.82 10.51 6.70
C ALA A 47 14.02 11.41 6.42
N SER A 48 15.19 10.91 6.73
CA SER A 48 16.40 11.69 6.55
C SER A 48 16.97 11.52 5.16
N ILE A 49 16.25 12.01 4.19
CA ILE A 49 16.67 11.94 2.80
C ILE A 49 16.36 13.28 2.14
N PRO A 50 16.98 13.58 1.01
CA PRO A 50 16.75 14.85 0.33
C PRO A 50 15.30 15.01 -0.12
N ASP A 51 14.83 16.24 -0.15
CA ASP A 51 13.46 16.51 -0.55
C ASP A 51 13.13 16.00 -1.93
N GLN A 52 14.06 16.09 -2.84
CA GLN A 52 13.81 15.60 -4.18
C GLN A 52 13.51 14.10 -4.18
N GLU A 53 14.24 13.36 -3.38
CA GLU A 53 14.00 11.93 -3.29
C GLU A 53 12.68 11.64 -2.61
N LYS A 54 12.27 12.47 -1.67
CA LYS A 54 10.99 12.28 -1.02
C LYS A 54 9.87 12.40 -2.04
N LYS A 55 9.97 13.37 -2.94
CA LYS A 55 8.95 13.53 -3.96
C LYS A 55 8.89 12.33 -4.87
N GLU A 56 10.04 11.80 -5.23
CA GLU A 56 10.10 10.65 -6.09
C GLU A 56 9.50 9.42 -5.41
N ILE A 57 9.75 9.29 -4.13
CA ILE A 57 9.19 8.17 -3.38
C ILE A 57 7.67 8.28 -3.34
N VAL A 58 7.16 9.47 -3.09
CA VAL A 58 5.71 9.63 -3.05
C VAL A 58 5.09 9.28 -4.41
N ASP A 59 5.73 9.71 -5.49
CA ASP A 59 5.22 9.39 -6.82
C ASP A 59 5.23 7.88 -7.08
N GLU A 60 6.28 7.22 -6.65
CA GLU A 60 6.35 5.79 -6.82
C GLU A 60 5.32 5.07 -5.97
N LEU A 61 5.08 5.57 -4.77
CA LEU A 61 4.06 4.98 -3.92
C LEU A 61 2.67 5.15 -4.51
N CYS A 62 2.42 6.28 -5.15
CA CYS A 62 1.15 6.46 -5.81
C CYS A 62 0.96 5.46 -6.95
N SER A 63 2.01 5.24 -7.71
CA SER A 63 1.96 4.25 -8.79
C SER A 63 1.74 2.86 -8.24
N PHE A 64 2.39 2.55 -7.14
CA PHE A 64 2.24 1.25 -6.50
C PHE A 64 0.81 1.06 -6.02
N MET A 65 0.21 2.10 -5.45
CA MET A 65 -1.16 2.00 -5.01
C MET A 65 -2.11 1.74 -6.16
N HIS A 66 -1.88 2.39 -7.28
CA HIS A 66 -2.69 2.13 -8.46
C HIS A 66 -2.56 0.69 -8.91
N HIS A 67 -1.35 0.17 -8.84
CA HIS A 67 -1.11 -1.20 -9.25
C HIS A 67 -1.87 -2.18 -8.36
N VAL A 68 -1.79 -1.98 -7.05
CA VAL A 68 -2.50 -2.85 -6.13
C VAL A 68 -4.00 -2.72 -6.33
N PHE A 69 -4.47 -1.49 -6.49
CA PHE A 69 -5.88 -1.25 -6.68
C PHE A 69 -6.41 -1.99 -7.91
N GLN A 70 -5.66 -1.95 -8.99
CA GLN A 70 -6.10 -2.62 -10.20
C GLN A 70 -6.11 -4.13 -10.02
N ASP A 71 -5.12 -4.65 -9.32
CA ASP A 71 -5.06 -6.09 -9.12
C ASP A 71 -6.21 -6.60 -8.28
N VAL A 72 -6.55 -5.91 -7.22
CA VAL A 72 -7.61 -6.41 -6.35
C VAL A 72 -8.99 -6.09 -6.87
N SER A 73 -9.12 -5.09 -7.74
CA SER A 73 -10.41 -4.77 -8.28
C SER A 73 -10.78 -5.66 -9.45
N ARG A 74 -9.81 -6.34 -10.05
CA ARG A 74 -10.04 -7.14 -11.18
C ARG A 74 -10.70 -8.41 -10.75
N PRO A 75 -11.86 -8.71 -11.20
CA PRO A 75 -12.59 -9.88 -10.77
C PRO A 75 -11.93 -11.05 -11.33
N GLN A 76 -11.57 -11.94 -10.73
CA GLN A 76 -11.04 -13.10 -11.15
C GLN A 76 -10.40 -13.16 -12.42
N GLN A 77 -9.80 -12.21 -12.88
CA GLN A 77 -9.13 -12.29 -14.06
C GLN A 77 -7.86 -12.87 -13.78
N SER A 78 -7.58 -13.93 -14.03
CA SER A 78 -6.39 -14.52 -13.68
C SER A 78 -5.29 -14.05 -14.50
N VAL A 79 -5.01 -12.89 -14.54
CA VAL A 79 -3.95 -12.45 -15.27
C VAL A 79 -2.73 -12.53 -14.51
N PRO A 80 -1.92 -13.37 -14.75
CA PRO A 80 -0.83 -13.63 -13.94
C PRO A 80 0.35 -12.79 -14.09
N VAL A 81 0.38 -11.93 -14.93
CA VAL A 81 1.59 -11.31 -15.21
C VAL A 81 1.94 -10.20 -14.32
N ALA A 82 2.98 -10.29 -13.62
CA ALA A 82 3.45 -9.19 -12.86
C ALA A 82 4.44 -8.46 -13.69
N PRO A 83 4.30 -7.21 -13.84
CA PRO A 83 5.22 -6.48 -14.65
C PRO A 83 6.58 -6.53 -14.03
N PRO A 84 7.56 -6.75 -14.78
CA PRO A 84 8.89 -6.80 -14.26
C PRO A 84 9.32 -5.41 -13.87
N GLY A 85 10.25 -5.31 -13.05
CA GLY A 85 10.77 -4.00 -12.70
C GLY A 85 10.01 -3.26 -11.68
N GLN A 86 9.24 -3.91 -10.90
CA GLN A 86 8.54 -3.26 -9.88
C GLN A 86 9.47 -2.76 -8.85
N ALA A 87 9.35 -1.52 -8.50
CA ALA A 87 10.28 -0.90 -7.60
C ALA A 87 10.17 -1.42 -6.19
N PHE A 88 9.02 -1.83 -5.80
CA PHE A 88 8.83 -2.21 -4.41
C PHE A 88 8.69 -3.69 -4.21
N GLY A 89 9.14 -4.46 -5.13
CA GLY A 89 9.05 -5.88 -4.99
C GLY A 89 7.80 -6.42 -5.62
N ILE A 90 7.42 -7.57 -5.25
CA ILE A 90 6.33 -8.26 -5.88
C ILE A 90 5.09 -8.21 -5.02
N TRP A 91 4.02 -7.79 -5.62
CA TRP A 91 2.74 -7.75 -4.94
C TRP A 91 1.97 -9.00 -5.32
N LYS A 92 1.47 -9.73 -4.36
CA LYS A 92 0.73 -10.93 -4.63
C LYS A 92 -0.66 -10.82 -4.07
N PRO A 93 -1.60 -10.50 -4.88
CA PRO A 93 -2.95 -10.31 -4.40
C PRO A 93 -3.58 -11.62 -3.99
N GLY A 94 -4.41 -11.54 -3.04
CA GLY A 94 -5.18 -12.68 -2.65
C GLY A 94 -4.44 -13.79 -2.01
N ASP A 95 -3.23 -13.56 -1.71
CA ASP A 95 -2.52 -14.61 -1.16
C ASP A 95 -2.65 -14.65 0.28
N ASN A 96 -2.86 -15.64 0.81
CA ASN A 96 -2.90 -15.72 2.20
C ASN A 96 -2.50 -16.93 2.70
#